data_142117be47b75bb96a7bef5fab5e3e9b
#
_entry.id   142117be47b75bb96a7bef5fab5e3e9b
#
_cell.length_a   1.000
_cell.length_b   1.000
_cell.length_c   1.000
_cell.angle_alpha   90.00
_cell.angle_beta   90.00
_cell.angle_gamma   90.00
#
_symmetry.space_group_name_H-M   'P 1'
#
loop_
_entity.id
_entity.type
_entity.pdbx_description
1 polymer ?
#
loop_
_entity_poly.entity_id
_entity_poly.type
_entity_poly.pdbx_seq_one_letter_code
_entity_poly.pdbx_strand_id
1 'polypeptide(L)'
;IIDAPGALSGEHAEQLVSDLRDAVPHIELSACGLDQLHGEYDLIINATSASLTGDTLILPETLQFKYAYEMAYGKPSSFIDQAKARGVPTSEGFGMLVGQAIEAFYIWNGVKPNLKDFI
;
A
#
# COMPACT_ATOMS: atom_id res chain seq x y z
N ILE A 1 -9.87 1.48 -3.82
CA ILE A 1 -9.57 0.37 -2.90
C ILE A 1 -9.79 -0.94 -3.64
N ILE A 2 -8.87 -1.87 -3.48
CA ILE A 2 -8.81 -3.11 -4.25
C ILE A 2 -8.75 -4.28 -3.28
N ASP A 3 -9.59 -5.29 -3.48
CA ASP A 3 -9.54 -6.51 -2.70
C ASP A 3 -8.30 -7.35 -3.04
N ALA A 4 -7.73 -7.96 -2.02
CA ALA A 4 -6.63 -8.91 -2.18
C ALA A 4 -7.06 -10.15 -2.97
N PRO A 5 -6.10 -10.87 -3.60
CA PRO A 5 -6.38 -12.14 -4.26
C PRO A 5 -7.02 -13.14 -3.31
N GLY A 6 -8.03 -13.85 -3.79
CA GLY A 6 -8.76 -14.85 -3.01
C GLY A 6 -9.95 -14.32 -2.19
N ALA A 7 -10.11 -13.02 -2.06
CA ALA A 7 -11.34 -12.42 -1.55
C ALA A 7 -12.46 -12.54 -2.59
N LEU A 8 -13.70 -12.55 -2.15
CA LEU A 8 -14.86 -12.41 -3.04
C LEU A 8 -14.72 -11.06 -3.77
N SER A 9 -14.77 -11.09 -5.10
CA SER A 9 -14.30 -10.00 -5.96
C SER A 9 -14.94 -8.65 -5.62
N GLY A 10 -14.17 -7.78 -4.99
CA GLY A 10 -14.53 -6.41 -4.70
C GLY A 10 -15.44 -6.19 -3.47
N GLU A 11 -15.98 -7.23 -2.85
CA GLU A 11 -17.00 -7.10 -1.80
C GLU A 11 -16.48 -6.37 -0.55
N HIS A 12 -15.29 -6.71 -0.06
CA HIS A 12 -14.69 -6.06 1.11
C HIS A 12 -14.28 -4.61 0.79
N ALA A 13 -13.73 -4.38 -0.39
CA ALA A 13 -13.36 -3.04 -0.85
C ALA A 13 -14.59 -2.15 -1.01
N GLU A 14 -15.69 -2.67 -1.55
CA GLU A 14 -16.96 -1.95 -1.67
C GLU A 14 -17.54 -1.57 -0.31
N GLN A 15 -17.49 -2.47 0.66
CA GLN A 15 -17.94 -2.20 2.03
C GLN A 15 -17.10 -1.09 2.67
N LEU A 16 -15.80 -1.14 2.53
CA LEU A 16 -14.90 -0.12 3.07
C LEU A 16 -15.15 1.25 2.43
N VAL A 17 -15.34 1.30 1.11
CA VAL A 17 -15.70 2.55 0.41
C VAL A 17 -17.03 3.10 0.90
N SER A 18 -18.03 2.24 1.09
CA SER A 18 -19.32 2.64 1.65
C SER A 18 -19.19 3.26 3.04
N ASP A 19 -18.38 2.64 3.92
CA ASP A 19 -18.16 3.11 5.28
C ASP A 19 -17.41 4.46 5.32
N LEU A 20 -16.49 4.68 4.38
CA LEU A 20 -15.67 5.90 4.33
C LEU A 20 -16.35 7.06 3.60
N ARG A 21 -17.34 6.81 2.77
CA ARG A 21 -17.94 7.82 1.88
C ARG A 21 -18.51 9.01 2.64
N ASP A 22 -19.13 8.77 3.77
CA ASP A 22 -19.70 9.81 4.63
C ASP A 22 -18.62 10.62 5.38
N ALA A 23 -17.50 9.97 5.70
CA ALA A 23 -16.39 10.61 6.41
C ALA A 23 -15.56 11.53 5.51
N VAL A 24 -15.50 11.23 4.20
CA VAL A 24 -14.71 11.99 3.21
C VAL A 24 -15.53 12.31 1.95
N PRO A 25 -16.62 13.09 2.08
CA PRO A 25 -17.57 13.30 0.98
C PRO A 25 -17.01 14.08 -0.21
N HIS A 26 -15.87 14.74 -0.04
CA HIS A 26 -15.17 15.51 -1.09
C HIS A 26 -14.11 14.69 -1.84
N ILE A 27 -13.91 13.43 -1.47
CA ILE A 27 -12.96 12.52 -2.12
C ILE A 27 -13.74 11.51 -2.94
N GLU A 28 -13.34 11.32 -4.19
CA GLU A 28 -13.86 10.26 -5.03
C GLU A 28 -13.27 8.91 -4.60
N LEU A 29 -14.14 7.99 -4.16
CA LEU A 29 -13.78 6.65 -3.73
C LEU A 29 -14.42 5.62 -4.65
N SER A 30 -13.64 4.64 -5.07
CA SER A 30 -14.13 3.49 -5.82
C SER A 30 -13.50 2.18 -5.32
N ALA A 31 -14.13 1.07 -5.61
CA ALA A 31 -13.69 -0.26 -5.22
C ALA A 31 -13.78 -1.24 -6.38
N CYS A 32 -12.85 -2.20 -6.43
CA CYS A 32 -12.89 -3.32 -7.36
C CYS A 32 -12.07 -4.50 -6.83
N GLY A 33 -12.24 -5.67 -7.43
CA GLY A 33 -11.30 -6.78 -7.25
C GLY A 33 -10.02 -6.54 -8.06
N LEU A 34 -8.96 -7.25 -7.71
CA LEU A 34 -7.67 -7.14 -8.40
C LEU A 34 -7.76 -7.49 -9.90
N ASP A 35 -8.58 -8.46 -10.24
CA ASP A 35 -8.83 -8.89 -11.62
C ASP A 35 -9.55 -7.85 -12.50
N GLN A 36 -10.21 -6.89 -11.86
CA GLN A 36 -10.93 -5.79 -12.51
C GLN A 36 -10.13 -4.50 -12.55
N LEU A 37 -8.96 -4.46 -11.93
CA LEU A 37 -8.13 -3.28 -11.85
C LEU A 37 -7.51 -2.95 -13.21
N HIS A 38 -7.72 -1.72 -13.67
CA HIS A 38 -7.16 -1.21 -14.92
C HIS A 38 -6.97 0.30 -14.83
N GLY A 39 -6.27 0.84 -15.80
CA GLY A 39 -6.08 2.28 -15.93
C GLY A 39 -4.71 2.76 -15.44
N GLU A 40 -4.62 4.07 -15.24
CA GLU A 40 -3.39 4.76 -14.86
C GLU A 40 -3.54 5.40 -13.49
N TYR A 41 -2.54 5.21 -12.63
CA TYR A 41 -2.53 5.73 -11.25
C TYR A 41 -1.20 6.43 -10.97
N ASP A 42 -1.22 7.45 -10.12
CA ASP A 42 -0.01 8.12 -9.68
C ASP A 42 0.76 7.28 -8.66
N LEU A 43 0.04 6.64 -7.74
CA LEU A 43 0.60 5.82 -6.67
C LEU A 43 -0.24 4.57 -6.47
N ILE A 44 0.41 3.42 -6.36
CA ILE A 44 -0.22 2.21 -5.84
C ILE A 44 0.46 1.78 -4.54
N ILE A 45 -0.36 1.32 -3.60
CA ILE A 45 0.11 0.91 -2.27
C ILE A 45 -0.32 -0.54 -2.03
N ASN A 46 0.64 -1.40 -1.72
CA ASN A 46 0.33 -2.74 -1.25
C ASN A 46 0.25 -2.75 0.28
N ALA A 47 -0.96 -2.86 0.79
CA ALA A 47 -1.27 -3.01 2.21
C ALA A 47 -1.71 -4.44 2.57
N THR A 48 -1.52 -5.40 1.67
CA THR A 48 -1.85 -6.81 1.91
C THR A 48 -0.78 -7.51 2.73
N SER A 49 -1.09 -8.66 3.27
CA SER A 49 -0.12 -9.53 3.95
C SER A 49 0.64 -10.47 3.00
N ALA A 50 0.44 -10.38 1.70
CA ALA A 50 0.99 -11.31 0.72
C ALA A 50 2.50 -11.51 0.84
N SER A 51 3.29 -10.43 0.96
CA SER A 51 4.74 -10.50 1.12
C SER A 51 5.17 -11.11 2.47
N LEU A 52 4.32 -11.03 3.50
CA LEU A 52 4.59 -11.59 4.82
C LEU A 52 4.33 -13.10 4.87
N THR A 53 3.34 -13.57 4.13
CA THR A 53 2.93 -14.99 4.07
C THR A 53 3.62 -15.76 2.95
N GLY A 54 4.35 -15.09 2.06
CA GLY A 54 4.96 -15.68 0.88
C GLY A 54 4.02 -15.88 -0.29
N ASP A 55 2.82 -15.33 -0.22
CA ASP A 55 1.85 -15.35 -1.31
C ASP A 55 2.27 -14.41 -2.43
N THR A 56 1.90 -14.75 -3.66
CA THR A 56 2.18 -13.95 -4.84
C THR A 56 0.99 -13.07 -5.19
N LEU A 57 1.23 -11.76 -5.25
CA LEU A 57 0.30 -10.78 -5.79
C LEU A 57 0.66 -10.54 -7.27
N ILE A 58 -0.27 -10.79 -8.20
CA ILE A 58 -0.04 -10.56 -9.62
C ILE A 58 -0.82 -9.34 -10.07
N LEU A 59 -0.10 -8.30 -10.51
CA LEU A 59 -0.70 -7.08 -11.04
C LEU A 59 -1.10 -7.29 -12.51
N PRO A 60 -2.27 -6.79 -12.94
CA PRO A 60 -2.65 -6.81 -14.34
C PRO A 60 -1.60 -6.13 -15.23
N GLU A 61 -1.31 -6.72 -16.38
CA GLU A 61 -0.32 -6.17 -17.33
C GLU A 61 -0.73 -4.80 -17.88
N THR A 62 -2.03 -4.57 -18.00
CA THR A 62 -2.60 -3.32 -18.51
C THR A 62 -2.58 -2.18 -17.48
N LEU A 63 -2.30 -2.48 -16.21
CA LEU A 63 -2.22 -1.48 -15.15
C LEU A 63 -0.98 -0.62 -15.32
N GLN A 64 -1.15 0.71 -15.28
CA GLN A 64 -0.05 1.67 -15.33
C GLN A 64 -0.02 2.49 -14.05
N PHE A 65 1.17 2.72 -13.53
CA PHE A 65 1.36 3.53 -12.31
C PHE A 65 2.74 4.18 -12.31
N LYS A 66 2.86 5.29 -11.60
CA LYS A 66 4.08 6.10 -11.57
C LYS A 66 4.97 5.79 -10.38
N TYR A 67 4.40 5.26 -9.29
CA TYR A 67 5.11 4.93 -8.07
C TYR A 67 4.45 3.76 -7.34
N ALA A 68 5.24 2.90 -6.73
CA ALA A 68 4.74 1.76 -5.96
C ALA A 68 5.30 1.77 -4.53
N TYR A 69 4.41 1.64 -3.55
CA TYR A 69 4.76 1.61 -2.13
C TYR A 69 4.33 0.28 -1.51
N GLU A 70 5.28 -0.45 -0.93
CA GLU A 70 5.03 -1.68 -0.18
C GLU A 70 5.03 -1.36 1.31
N MET A 71 3.92 -1.59 2.02
CA MET A 71 3.86 -1.32 3.46
C MET A 71 4.71 -2.27 4.28
N ALA A 72 4.90 -3.51 3.83
CA ALA A 72 5.85 -4.44 4.45
C ALA A 72 7.30 -4.04 4.14
N TYR A 73 8.25 -4.60 4.88
CA TYR A 73 9.68 -4.33 4.71
C TYR A 73 10.52 -5.56 5.08
N GLY A 74 11.76 -5.58 4.57
CA GLY A 74 12.75 -6.58 4.95
C GLY A 74 12.51 -7.99 4.43
N LYS A 75 11.58 -8.18 3.49
CA LYS A 75 11.28 -9.46 2.85
C LYS A 75 11.12 -9.29 1.34
N PRO A 76 11.39 -10.34 0.55
CA PRO A 76 11.10 -10.31 -0.87
C PRO A 76 9.61 -10.00 -1.11
N SER A 77 9.33 -9.14 -2.10
CA SER A 77 7.97 -8.75 -2.47
C SER A 77 7.78 -8.88 -3.98
N SER A 78 6.85 -9.73 -4.39
CA SER A 78 6.48 -9.86 -5.80
C SER A 78 5.88 -8.56 -6.35
N PHE A 79 5.22 -7.77 -5.51
CA PHE A 79 4.70 -6.45 -5.85
C PHE A 79 5.82 -5.48 -6.23
N ILE A 80 6.87 -5.40 -5.42
CA ILE A 80 8.05 -4.57 -5.68
C ILE A 80 8.78 -5.06 -6.95
N ASP A 81 8.96 -6.36 -7.10
CA ASP A 81 9.63 -6.94 -8.27
C ASP A 81 8.89 -6.60 -9.57
N GLN A 82 7.56 -6.69 -9.57
CA GLN A 82 6.73 -6.33 -10.72
C GLN A 82 6.81 -4.83 -11.05
N ALA A 83 6.85 -3.96 -10.03
CA ALA A 83 7.02 -2.53 -10.24
C ALA A 83 8.40 -2.21 -10.83
N LYS A 84 9.46 -2.81 -10.31
CA LYS A 84 10.83 -2.66 -10.85
C LYS A 84 10.95 -3.16 -12.27
N ALA A 85 10.32 -4.29 -12.60
CA ALA A 85 10.30 -4.82 -13.96
C ALA A 85 9.63 -3.88 -14.97
N ARG A 86 8.73 -3.01 -14.51
CA ARG A 86 8.07 -1.96 -15.30
C ARG A 86 8.85 -0.63 -15.32
N GLY A 87 10.01 -0.57 -14.65
CA GLY A 87 10.81 0.65 -14.54
C GLY A 87 10.21 1.71 -13.61
N VAL A 88 9.33 1.32 -12.71
CA VAL A 88 8.65 2.23 -11.78
C VAL A 88 9.44 2.36 -10.46
N PRO A 89 9.63 3.59 -9.94
CA PRO A 89 10.23 3.79 -8.63
C PRO A 89 9.42 3.12 -7.51
N THR A 90 10.11 2.59 -6.53
CA THR A 90 9.50 1.84 -5.41
C THR A 90 10.04 2.30 -4.07
N SER A 91 9.24 2.12 -3.02
CA SER A 91 9.66 2.22 -1.61
C SER A 91 9.01 1.15 -0.77
N GLU A 92 9.66 0.83 0.34
CA GLU A 92 9.18 -0.11 1.35
C GLU A 92 8.83 0.61 2.65
N GLY A 93 8.09 -0.08 3.52
CA GLY A 93 7.55 0.47 4.76
C GLY A 93 8.54 0.71 5.90
N PHE A 94 9.84 0.47 5.72
CA PHE A 94 10.83 0.67 6.78
C PHE A 94 10.86 2.12 7.28
N GLY A 95 10.86 3.09 6.37
CA GLY A 95 10.83 4.51 6.74
C GLY A 95 9.56 4.90 7.50
N MET A 96 8.43 4.32 7.14
CA MET A 96 7.16 4.50 7.86
C MET A 96 7.23 3.92 9.27
N LEU A 97 7.81 2.73 9.43
CA LEU A 97 8.03 2.10 10.74
C LEU A 97 8.87 3.01 11.65
N VAL A 98 10.00 3.51 11.15
CA VAL A 98 10.87 4.41 11.90
C VAL A 98 10.15 5.71 12.23
N GLY A 99 9.44 6.29 11.28
CA GLY A 99 8.67 7.52 11.48
C GLY A 99 7.64 7.41 12.60
N GLN A 100 6.84 6.34 12.59
CA GLN A 100 5.85 6.12 13.66
C GLN A 100 6.50 5.86 15.03
N ALA A 101 7.63 5.16 15.06
CA ALA A 101 8.36 4.92 16.31
C ALA A 101 8.91 6.23 16.91
N ILE A 102 9.40 7.14 16.08
CA ILE A 102 9.85 8.48 16.50
C ILE A 102 8.70 9.27 17.11
N GLU A 103 7.53 9.27 16.49
CA GLU A 103 6.36 9.97 17.03
C GLU A 103 5.87 9.34 18.35
N ALA A 104 5.83 8.04 18.45
CA ALA A 104 5.50 7.35 19.70
C ALA A 104 6.49 7.66 20.80
N PHE A 105 7.78 7.64 20.51
CA PHE A 105 8.82 8.00 21.47
C PHE A 105 8.68 9.45 21.96
N TYR A 106 8.39 10.37 21.02
CA TYR A 106 8.12 11.78 21.35
C TYR A 106 6.92 11.92 22.30
N ILE A 107 5.82 11.24 22.02
CA ILE A 107 4.63 11.28 22.88
C ILE A 107 4.96 10.79 24.29
N TRP A 108 5.77 9.73 24.42
CA TRP A 108 6.09 9.13 25.71
C TRP A 108 7.18 9.89 26.49
N ASN A 109 8.14 10.50 25.83
CA ASN A 109 9.35 11.03 26.45
C ASN A 109 9.54 12.54 26.26
N GLY A 110 8.75 13.19 25.43
CA GLY A 110 8.86 14.62 25.13
C GLY A 110 10.09 15.02 24.29
N VAL A 111 10.85 14.05 23.79
CA VAL A 111 12.03 14.25 22.94
C VAL A 111 11.77 13.61 21.58
N LYS A 112 12.01 14.37 20.49
CA LYS A 112 11.83 13.89 19.14
C LYS A 112 13.19 13.56 18.50
N PRO A 113 13.52 12.27 18.33
CA PRO A 113 14.72 11.86 17.60
C PRO A 113 14.67 12.31 16.13
N ASN A 114 15.84 12.47 15.52
CA ASN A 114 15.91 12.84 14.11
C ASN A 114 15.79 11.60 13.23
N LEU A 115 14.85 11.61 12.29
CA LEU A 115 14.64 10.51 11.34
C LEU A 115 15.91 10.13 10.58
N LYS A 116 16.74 11.12 10.22
CA LYS A 116 17.99 10.91 9.49
C LYS A 116 19.03 10.09 10.22
N ASP A 117 18.91 9.95 11.55
CA ASP A 117 19.84 9.16 12.34
C ASP A 117 19.57 7.65 12.20
N PHE A 118 18.45 7.24 11.61
CA PHE A 118 17.99 5.86 11.51
C PHE A 118 17.87 5.32 10.08
N ILE A 119 17.82 6.19 9.10
CA ILE A 119 17.65 5.80 7.69
C ILE A 119 18.58 6.56 6.73
#